data_0277aa441624189f0ab821189b9105c0
#
_entry.id   0277aa441624189f0ab821189b9105c0
#
_cell.length_a   1.000
_cell.length_b   1.000
_cell.length_c   1.000
_cell.angle_alpha   90.00
_cell.angle_beta   90.00
_cell.angle_gamma   90.00
#
_symmetry.space_group_name_H-M   'P 1'
#
loop_
_entity.id
_entity.type
_entity.pdbx_description
1 polymer ?
#
loop_
_entity_poly.entity_id
_entity_poly.type
_entity_poly.pdbx_seq_one_letter_code
_entity_poly.pdbx_strand_id
1 'polypeptide(L)'
;MPRDLILGTAGHIDHGKTSLVKALTGIDCDRLPEEKSRGITIDIGFATLDLGEFRLGIVDVPGHERFIKNMLAGATGIDIALLVIAADDSVMPQTREHLEILRLLGLKHGLVALTKCDLVDETTREVAELEIRELVRGSFLENAAIVPTSACILFSSSVFSARSFERAFTLMSSCAYTRSQYVFCAWLTRSISCCSN
;
A
#
# COMPACT_ATOMS: atom_id res chain seq x y z
N MET A 1 13.05 20.43 8.65
CA MET A 1 11.81 20.41 7.85
C MET A 1 11.58 18.97 7.43
N PRO A 2 10.37 18.43 7.50
CA PRO A 2 10.10 17.07 7.00
C PRO A 2 10.43 17.00 5.50
N ARG A 3 10.83 15.81 5.06
CA ARG A 3 11.05 15.53 3.63
C ARG A 3 9.72 15.11 3.01
N ASP A 4 9.33 15.76 1.93
CA ASP A 4 8.11 15.43 1.19
C ASP A 4 8.43 14.36 0.14
N LEU A 5 7.64 13.28 0.11
CA LEU A 5 7.75 12.18 -0.86
C LEU A 5 6.35 11.79 -1.35
N ILE A 6 6.24 11.28 -2.55
CA ILE A 6 4.97 10.85 -3.14
C ILE A 6 4.94 9.33 -3.23
N LEU A 7 3.95 8.74 -2.56
CA LEU A 7 3.64 7.32 -2.59
C LEU A 7 2.46 7.08 -3.55
N GLY A 8 2.63 6.24 -4.57
CA GLY A 8 1.55 5.86 -5.47
C GLY A 8 1.08 4.43 -5.21
N THR A 9 -0.25 4.23 -5.09
CA THR A 9 -0.82 2.88 -5.04
C THR A 9 -0.86 2.24 -6.42
N ALA A 10 -0.77 0.92 -6.51
CA ALA A 10 -0.93 0.14 -7.72
C ALA A 10 -1.50 -1.23 -7.39
N GLY A 11 -2.15 -1.88 -8.33
CA GLY A 11 -2.73 -3.22 -8.13
C GLY A 11 -4.14 -3.33 -8.69
N HIS A 12 -4.67 -4.55 -8.65
CA HIS A 12 -5.97 -4.89 -9.22
C HIS A 12 -7.13 -4.16 -8.52
N ILE A 13 -8.30 -4.09 -9.21
CA ILE A 13 -9.57 -3.66 -8.61
C ILE A 13 -9.89 -4.58 -7.41
N ASP A 14 -10.57 -4.07 -6.41
CA ASP A 14 -10.99 -4.79 -5.19
C ASP A 14 -9.86 -5.38 -4.31
N HIS A 15 -8.60 -5.15 -4.66
CA HIS A 15 -7.46 -5.52 -3.80
C HIS A 15 -7.29 -4.61 -2.56
N GLY A 16 -8.22 -3.67 -2.35
CA GLY A 16 -8.27 -2.87 -1.12
C GLY A 16 -7.31 -1.69 -1.08
N LYS A 17 -6.88 -1.12 -2.22
CA LYS A 17 -6.00 0.06 -2.29
C LYS A 17 -6.56 1.23 -1.49
N THR A 18 -7.75 1.71 -1.86
CA THR A 18 -8.44 2.83 -1.20
C THR A 18 -8.73 2.54 0.27
N SER A 19 -9.15 1.30 0.58
CA SER A 19 -9.38 0.88 1.97
C SER A 19 -8.10 0.92 2.81
N LEU A 20 -6.96 0.51 2.22
CA LEU A 20 -5.67 0.59 2.88
C LEU A 20 -5.24 2.04 3.10
N VAL A 21 -5.36 2.90 2.09
CA VAL A 21 -5.06 4.34 2.22
C VAL A 21 -5.93 4.97 3.31
N LYS A 22 -7.23 4.69 3.31
CA LYS A 22 -8.16 5.17 4.34
C LYS A 22 -7.79 4.68 5.74
N ALA A 23 -7.38 3.42 5.86
CA ALA A 23 -6.95 2.85 7.14
C ALA A 23 -5.66 3.50 7.67
N LEU A 24 -4.73 3.86 6.78
CA LEU A 24 -3.45 4.50 7.14
C LEU A 24 -3.60 6.00 7.47
N THR A 25 -4.47 6.71 6.76
CA THR A 25 -4.56 8.18 6.82
C THR A 25 -5.80 8.71 7.48
N GLY A 26 -6.85 7.89 7.60
CA GLY A 26 -8.19 8.32 8.00
C GLY A 26 -8.96 9.08 6.89
N ILE A 27 -8.35 9.29 5.72
CA ILE A 27 -8.92 10.05 4.60
C ILE A 27 -9.56 9.06 3.61
N ASP A 28 -10.82 9.32 3.26
CA ASP A 28 -11.53 8.58 2.21
C ASP A 28 -11.20 9.20 0.84
N CYS A 29 -10.50 8.45 0.00
CA CYS A 29 -10.09 8.89 -1.33
C CYS A 29 -11.23 8.84 -2.36
N ASP A 30 -12.25 8.00 -2.15
CA ASP A 30 -13.42 7.92 -3.01
C ASP A 30 -14.34 9.12 -2.79
N ARG A 31 -14.30 10.08 -3.71
CA ARG A 31 -15.02 11.35 -3.60
C ARG A 31 -16.32 11.36 -4.39
N LEU A 32 -16.37 10.64 -5.51
CA LEU A 32 -17.50 10.62 -6.41
C LEU A 32 -18.64 9.75 -5.86
N PRO A 33 -19.91 10.18 -5.97
CA PRO A 33 -21.04 9.34 -5.60
C PRO A 33 -21.08 8.01 -6.35
N GLU A 34 -20.58 7.98 -7.59
CA GLU A 34 -20.48 6.78 -8.41
C GLU A 34 -19.46 5.79 -7.88
N GLU A 35 -18.30 6.27 -7.37
CA GLU A 35 -17.29 5.44 -6.72
C GLU A 35 -17.87 4.73 -5.50
N LYS A 36 -18.55 5.49 -4.64
CA LYS A 36 -19.20 4.96 -3.44
C LYS A 36 -20.32 3.97 -3.74
N SER A 37 -21.10 4.21 -4.81
CA SER A 37 -22.21 3.33 -5.18
C SER A 37 -21.75 2.03 -5.85
N ARG A 38 -20.62 2.06 -6.55
CA ARG A 38 -20.06 0.91 -7.28
C ARG A 38 -18.94 0.21 -6.53
N GLY A 39 -18.39 0.84 -5.49
CA GLY A 39 -17.24 0.33 -4.74
C GLY A 39 -15.92 0.33 -5.53
N ILE A 40 -15.84 1.13 -6.61
CA ILE A 40 -14.64 1.19 -7.47
C ILE A 40 -14.14 2.62 -7.57
N THR A 41 -12.83 2.82 -7.44
CA THR A 41 -12.18 4.11 -7.68
C THR A 41 -12.13 4.40 -9.17
N ILE A 42 -12.63 5.56 -9.57
CA ILE A 42 -12.72 6.03 -10.97
C ILE A 42 -11.66 7.09 -11.25
N ASP A 43 -11.49 8.01 -10.31
CA ASP A 43 -10.56 9.13 -10.42
C ASP A 43 -9.39 9.00 -9.43
N ILE A 44 -8.40 9.86 -9.55
CA ILE A 44 -7.22 9.85 -8.68
C ILE A 44 -7.61 10.41 -7.31
N GLY A 45 -7.37 9.63 -6.27
CA GLY A 45 -7.52 10.05 -4.89
C GLY A 45 -6.23 10.63 -4.32
N PHE A 46 -6.34 11.53 -3.37
CA PHE A 46 -5.21 12.12 -2.68
C PHE A 46 -5.39 12.06 -1.18
N ALA A 47 -4.35 11.64 -0.48
CA ALA A 47 -4.27 11.63 0.97
C ALA A 47 -2.88 12.07 1.43
N THR A 48 -2.72 12.34 2.71
CA THR A 48 -1.44 12.67 3.31
C THR A 48 -1.21 11.86 4.57
N LEU A 49 0.02 11.40 4.76
CA LEU A 49 0.46 10.69 5.95
C LEU A 49 1.71 11.35 6.51
N ASP A 50 1.63 11.82 7.76
CA ASP A 50 2.76 12.40 8.47
C ASP A 50 3.46 11.33 9.31
N LEU A 51 4.74 11.12 9.04
CA LEU A 51 5.62 10.17 9.74
C LEU A 51 6.74 10.90 10.52
N GLY A 52 6.54 12.16 10.85
CA GLY A 52 7.48 12.97 11.62
C GLY A 52 8.61 13.53 10.78
N GLU A 53 9.62 12.74 10.45
CA GLU A 53 10.73 13.17 9.58
C GLU A 53 10.35 13.22 8.09
N PHE A 54 9.31 12.49 7.70
CA PHE A 54 8.80 12.41 6.34
C PHE A 54 7.32 12.75 6.30
N ARG A 55 6.90 13.43 5.25
CA ARG A 55 5.50 13.62 4.90
C ARG A 55 5.26 12.95 3.55
N LEU A 56 4.35 11.97 3.55
CA LEU A 56 3.95 11.27 2.34
C LEU A 56 2.70 11.90 1.75
N GLY A 57 2.79 12.40 0.52
CA GLY A 57 1.62 12.58 -0.33
C GLY A 57 1.25 11.22 -0.92
N ILE A 58 0.04 10.74 -0.68
CA ILE A 58 -0.43 9.48 -1.21
C ILE A 58 -1.33 9.75 -2.40
N VAL A 59 -1.01 9.11 -3.52
CA VAL A 59 -1.79 9.12 -4.76
C VAL A 59 -2.45 7.77 -4.89
N ASP A 60 -3.76 7.72 -4.67
CA ASP A 60 -4.57 6.51 -4.84
C ASP A 60 -5.08 6.43 -6.26
N VAL A 61 -4.61 5.41 -7.01
CA VAL A 61 -4.93 5.28 -8.43
C VAL A 61 -5.99 4.20 -8.66
N PRO A 62 -6.87 4.40 -9.66
CA PRO A 62 -7.88 3.41 -10.02
C PRO A 62 -7.23 2.11 -10.47
N GLY A 63 -7.81 0.96 -10.05
CA GLY A 63 -7.33 -0.37 -10.38
C GLY A 63 -7.86 -0.93 -11.69
N HIS A 64 -8.88 -0.31 -12.28
CA HIS A 64 -9.56 -0.84 -13.46
C HIS A 64 -8.87 -0.42 -14.77
N GLU A 65 -8.70 -1.34 -15.71
CA GLU A 65 -8.06 -1.12 -17.02
C GLU A 65 -8.61 0.09 -17.81
N ARG A 66 -9.91 0.39 -17.70
CA ARG A 66 -10.54 1.54 -18.34
C ARG A 66 -9.98 2.88 -17.88
N PHE A 67 -9.36 2.91 -16.70
CA PHE A 67 -8.84 4.13 -16.07
C PHE A 67 -7.30 4.21 -16.10
N ILE A 68 -6.64 3.42 -16.96
CA ILE A 68 -5.18 3.45 -17.12
C ILE A 68 -4.64 4.85 -17.41
N LYS A 69 -5.40 5.68 -18.15
CA LYS A 69 -5.01 7.07 -18.42
C LYS A 69 -4.94 7.91 -17.13
N ASN A 70 -5.92 7.73 -16.25
CA ASN A 70 -5.94 8.40 -14.94
C ASN A 70 -4.81 7.86 -14.06
N MET A 71 -4.58 6.55 -14.08
CA MET A 71 -3.44 5.93 -13.38
C MET A 71 -2.12 6.51 -13.86
N LEU A 72 -1.88 6.63 -15.18
CA LEU A 72 -0.66 7.22 -15.73
C LEU A 72 -0.50 8.69 -15.33
N ALA A 73 -1.58 9.47 -15.32
CA ALA A 73 -1.55 10.86 -14.88
C ALA A 73 -1.18 10.98 -13.39
N GLY A 74 -1.70 10.09 -12.54
CA GLY A 74 -1.37 10.04 -11.12
C GLY A 74 0.02 9.51 -10.82
N ALA A 75 0.52 8.60 -11.67
CA ALA A 75 1.83 7.98 -11.48
C ALA A 75 3.00 8.90 -11.82
N THR A 76 2.75 10.02 -12.50
CA THR A 76 3.78 11.02 -12.82
C THR A 76 4.22 11.75 -11.54
N GLY A 77 5.49 11.62 -11.18
CA GLY A 77 6.05 12.24 -9.98
C GLY A 77 5.97 11.38 -8.71
N ILE A 78 5.62 10.09 -8.83
CA ILE A 78 5.69 9.14 -7.72
C ILE A 78 7.16 8.80 -7.42
N ASP A 79 7.53 8.85 -6.14
CA ASP A 79 8.86 8.45 -5.65
C ASP A 79 8.88 6.98 -5.22
N ILE A 80 7.78 6.49 -4.65
CA ILE A 80 7.65 5.17 -4.05
C ILE A 80 6.37 4.49 -4.52
N ALA A 81 6.48 3.25 -5.00
CA ALA A 81 5.32 2.44 -5.36
C ALA A 81 4.82 1.60 -4.17
N LEU A 82 3.51 1.60 -3.96
CA LEU A 82 2.81 0.66 -3.07
C LEU A 82 1.99 -0.31 -3.93
N LEU A 83 2.55 -1.47 -4.21
CA LEU A 83 1.85 -2.53 -4.93
C LEU A 83 0.94 -3.29 -3.96
N VAL A 84 -0.37 -3.22 -4.19
CA VAL A 84 -1.39 -3.81 -3.31
C VAL A 84 -1.95 -5.06 -3.97
N ILE A 85 -1.85 -6.19 -3.27
CA ILE A 85 -2.32 -7.50 -3.72
C ILE A 85 -3.15 -8.10 -2.59
N ALA A 86 -4.33 -8.62 -2.93
CA ALA A 86 -5.20 -9.29 -1.96
C ALA A 86 -4.83 -10.77 -1.84
N ALA A 87 -4.80 -11.29 -0.61
CA ALA A 87 -4.40 -12.66 -0.34
C ALA A 87 -5.42 -13.70 -0.85
N ASP A 88 -6.69 -13.32 -0.96
CA ASP A 88 -7.79 -14.15 -1.46
C ASP A 88 -7.77 -14.33 -2.99
N ASP A 89 -7.34 -13.29 -3.73
CA ASP A 89 -7.30 -13.28 -5.20
C ASP A 89 -5.90 -13.50 -5.78
N SER A 90 -4.85 -13.27 -4.96
CA SER A 90 -3.44 -13.34 -5.36
C SER A 90 -3.09 -12.44 -6.56
N VAL A 91 -2.18 -12.88 -7.43
CA VAL A 91 -1.64 -12.08 -8.54
C VAL A 91 -2.60 -12.08 -9.73
N MET A 92 -3.25 -10.95 -9.97
CA MET A 92 -4.20 -10.74 -11.07
C MET A 92 -3.52 -10.10 -12.30
N PRO A 93 -4.11 -10.23 -13.52
CA PRO A 93 -3.54 -9.65 -14.74
C PRO A 93 -3.24 -8.15 -14.63
N GLN A 94 -4.16 -7.36 -14.09
CA GLN A 94 -3.98 -5.91 -13.90
C GLN A 94 -2.84 -5.58 -12.93
N THR A 95 -2.53 -6.46 -11.97
CA THR A 95 -1.37 -6.30 -11.08
C THR A 95 -0.07 -6.33 -11.88
N ARG A 96 0.02 -7.23 -12.87
CA ARG A 96 1.17 -7.34 -13.79
C ARG A 96 1.30 -6.10 -14.66
N GLU A 97 0.19 -5.63 -15.25
CA GLU A 97 0.15 -4.43 -16.07
C GLU A 97 0.60 -3.19 -15.29
N HIS A 98 0.10 -3.02 -14.07
CA HIS A 98 0.48 -1.90 -13.21
C HIS A 98 1.96 -1.96 -12.84
N LEU A 99 2.51 -3.13 -12.54
CA LEU A 99 3.94 -3.29 -12.25
C LEU A 99 4.80 -2.88 -13.45
N GLU A 100 4.42 -3.30 -14.67
CA GLU A 100 5.14 -2.91 -15.90
C GLU A 100 5.03 -1.40 -16.17
N ILE A 101 3.88 -0.77 -15.93
CA ILE A 101 3.74 0.68 -16.04
C ILE A 101 4.68 1.40 -15.06
N LEU A 102 4.71 0.98 -13.78
CA LEU A 102 5.61 1.56 -12.79
C LEU A 102 7.08 1.39 -13.17
N ARG A 103 7.43 0.25 -13.75
CA ARG A 103 8.78 -0.03 -14.28
C ARG A 103 9.14 0.90 -15.44
N LEU A 104 8.21 1.10 -16.40
CA LEU A 104 8.40 2.01 -17.54
C LEU A 104 8.52 3.46 -17.10
N LEU A 105 7.85 3.86 -16.03
CA LEU A 105 7.98 5.18 -15.41
C LEU A 105 9.30 5.38 -14.66
N GLY A 106 10.12 4.34 -14.57
CA GLY A 106 11.46 4.40 -13.99
C GLY A 106 11.50 4.42 -12.47
N LEU A 107 10.44 3.95 -11.79
CA LEU A 107 10.43 3.83 -10.34
C LEU A 107 11.51 2.85 -9.87
N LYS A 108 12.18 3.21 -8.78
CA LYS A 108 13.29 2.43 -8.20
C LYS A 108 12.96 1.88 -6.82
N HIS A 109 11.96 2.44 -6.16
CA HIS A 109 11.63 2.13 -4.78
C HIS A 109 10.16 1.77 -4.64
N GLY A 110 9.87 0.82 -3.77
CA GLY A 110 8.51 0.43 -3.47
C GLY A 110 8.42 -0.72 -2.48
N LEU A 111 7.20 -1.06 -2.15
CA LEU A 111 6.84 -2.15 -1.27
C LEU A 111 5.58 -2.85 -1.77
N VAL A 112 5.35 -4.06 -1.27
CA VAL A 112 4.16 -4.84 -1.55
C VAL A 112 3.32 -4.95 -0.27
N ALA A 113 2.05 -4.57 -0.34
CA ALA A 113 1.08 -4.82 0.71
C ALA A 113 0.22 -6.03 0.31
N LEU A 114 0.28 -7.09 1.10
CA LEU A 114 -0.60 -8.24 0.96
C LEU A 114 -1.82 -8.01 1.85
N THR A 115 -2.94 -7.62 1.23
CA THR A 115 -4.17 -7.25 1.95
C THR A 115 -5.10 -8.43 2.17
N LYS A 116 -6.17 -8.23 2.93
CA LYS A 116 -7.19 -9.25 3.24
C LYS A 116 -6.62 -10.54 3.87
N CYS A 117 -5.50 -10.45 4.57
CA CYS A 117 -4.89 -11.62 5.22
C CYS A 117 -5.76 -12.23 6.33
N ASP A 118 -6.78 -11.51 6.78
CA ASP A 118 -7.79 -11.97 7.72
C ASP A 118 -8.86 -12.90 7.11
N LEU A 119 -8.96 -12.94 5.79
CA LEU A 119 -9.95 -13.73 5.05
C LEU A 119 -9.42 -15.10 4.59
N VAL A 120 -8.13 -15.35 4.73
CA VAL A 120 -7.46 -16.56 4.23
C VAL A 120 -6.72 -17.30 5.34
N ASP A 121 -6.50 -18.59 5.13
CA ASP A 121 -5.64 -19.39 6.00
C ASP A 121 -4.15 -19.14 5.73
N GLU A 122 -3.30 -19.66 6.61
CA GLU A 122 -1.85 -19.52 6.53
C GLU A 122 -1.29 -20.06 5.22
N THR A 123 -1.79 -21.23 4.77
CA THR A 123 -1.32 -21.90 3.55
C THR A 123 -1.61 -21.06 2.31
N THR A 124 -2.83 -20.53 2.20
CA THR A 124 -3.21 -19.64 1.10
C THR A 124 -2.37 -18.36 1.10
N ARG A 125 -2.08 -17.82 2.28
CA ARG A 125 -1.21 -16.66 2.41
C ARG A 125 0.22 -16.94 1.93
N GLU A 126 0.79 -18.08 2.32
CA GLU A 126 2.14 -18.48 1.87
C GLU A 126 2.20 -18.67 0.36
N VAL A 127 1.17 -19.26 -0.25
CA VAL A 127 1.09 -19.42 -1.71
C VAL A 127 1.05 -18.04 -2.40
N ALA A 128 0.21 -17.13 -1.90
CA ALA A 128 0.14 -15.77 -2.44
C ALA A 128 1.49 -15.03 -2.32
N GLU A 129 2.21 -15.18 -1.20
CA GLU A 129 3.55 -14.60 -1.03
C GLU A 129 4.56 -15.17 -2.05
N LEU A 130 4.50 -16.47 -2.35
CA LEU A 130 5.36 -17.11 -3.36
C LEU A 130 5.05 -16.58 -4.77
N GLU A 131 3.78 -16.46 -5.14
CA GLU A 131 3.35 -15.90 -6.43
C GLU A 131 3.79 -14.43 -6.58
N ILE A 132 3.69 -13.65 -5.51
CA ILE A 132 4.19 -12.27 -5.49
C ILE A 132 5.70 -12.23 -5.70
N ARG A 133 6.47 -13.09 -5.02
CA ARG A 133 7.92 -13.19 -5.20
C ARG A 133 8.29 -13.51 -6.65
N GLU A 134 7.53 -14.37 -7.29
CA GLU A 134 7.72 -14.69 -8.70
C GLU A 134 7.37 -13.51 -9.61
N LEU A 135 6.25 -12.82 -9.34
CA LEU A 135 5.84 -11.63 -10.08
C LEU A 135 6.90 -10.53 -10.07
N VAL A 136 7.46 -10.22 -8.91
CA VAL A 136 8.39 -9.09 -8.74
C VAL A 136 9.83 -9.41 -9.12
N ARG A 137 10.14 -10.65 -9.46
CA ARG A 137 11.49 -11.09 -9.86
C ARG A 137 11.97 -10.31 -11.09
N GLY A 138 13.18 -9.78 -11.04
CA GLY A 138 13.76 -8.97 -12.11
C GLY A 138 13.16 -7.56 -12.24
N SER A 139 12.31 -7.16 -11.30
CA SER A 139 11.78 -5.80 -11.23
C SER A 139 12.46 -4.99 -10.11
N PHE A 140 12.15 -3.69 -10.04
CA PHE A 140 12.62 -2.83 -8.95
C PHE A 140 12.07 -3.23 -7.56
N LEU A 141 11.04 -4.10 -7.51
CA LEU A 141 10.45 -4.65 -6.30
C LEU A 141 11.01 -6.02 -5.90
N GLU A 142 12.00 -6.58 -6.60
CA GLU A 142 12.54 -7.93 -6.33
C GLU A 142 12.93 -8.14 -4.87
N ASN A 143 13.58 -7.14 -4.27
CA ASN A 143 14.00 -7.18 -2.87
C ASN A 143 13.04 -6.41 -1.94
N ALA A 144 11.87 -6.02 -2.44
CA ALA A 144 10.89 -5.29 -1.64
C ALA A 144 10.30 -6.18 -0.53
N ALA A 145 9.97 -5.56 0.59
CA ALA A 145 9.22 -6.26 1.63
C ALA A 145 7.79 -6.53 1.16
N ILE A 146 7.31 -7.74 1.43
CA ILE A 146 5.90 -8.09 1.37
C ILE A 146 5.36 -7.94 2.78
N VAL A 147 4.39 -7.05 2.97
CA VAL A 147 3.84 -6.74 4.29
C VAL A 147 2.39 -7.24 4.36
N PRO A 148 2.13 -8.30 5.12
CA PRO A 148 0.76 -8.77 5.32
C PRO A 148 -0.04 -7.74 6.13
N THR A 149 -1.23 -7.40 5.65
CA THR A 149 -2.11 -6.37 6.24
C THR A 149 -3.58 -6.78 6.17
N SER A 150 -4.39 -6.16 7.03
CA SER A 150 -5.85 -6.17 6.92
C SER A 150 -6.39 -4.78 7.22
N ALA A 151 -7.12 -4.20 6.28
CA ALA A 151 -7.73 -2.89 6.45
C ALA A 151 -8.76 -2.89 7.60
N CYS A 152 -9.51 -3.99 7.79
CA CYS A 152 -10.48 -4.12 8.88
C CYS A 152 -9.82 -4.04 10.26
N ILE A 153 -8.64 -4.64 10.40
CA ILE A 153 -7.90 -4.65 11.68
C ILE A 153 -7.22 -3.30 11.91
N LEU A 154 -6.71 -2.66 10.86
CA LEU A 154 -6.19 -1.30 10.93
C LEU A 154 -7.24 -0.30 11.44
N PHE A 155 -8.49 -0.44 11.00
CA PHE A 155 -9.61 0.40 11.46
C PHE A 155 -10.02 0.16 12.92
N SER A 156 -9.98 -1.08 13.38
CA SER A 156 -10.44 -1.44 14.75
C SER A 156 -9.46 -1.03 15.85
N SER A 157 -8.21 -0.86 15.51
CA SER A 157 -7.20 -0.32 16.43
C SER A 157 -7.24 1.21 16.41
N SER A 158 -8.08 1.81 17.26
CA SER A 158 -8.20 3.26 17.50
C SER A 158 -6.91 3.94 18.02
N VAL A 159 -5.75 3.37 17.74
CA VAL A 159 -4.43 3.74 18.27
C VAL A 159 -3.56 4.45 17.21
N PHE A 160 -4.09 4.75 16.04
CA PHE A 160 -3.30 5.43 15.00
C PHE A 160 -3.35 6.96 15.13
N SER A 161 -2.80 7.47 16.23
CA SER A 161 -2.31 8.84 16.31
C SER A 161 -0.79 8.80 16.23
N ALA A 162 -0.18 9.64 15.41
CA ALA A 162 1.27 9.76 15.25
C ALA A 162 2.04 9.93 16.60
N ARG A 163 1.36 10.37 17.66
CA ARG A 163 1.88 10.47 19.04
C ARG A 163 1.92 9.14 19.80
N SER A 164 1.27 8.09 19.30
CA SER A 164 1.25 6.77 19.95
C SER A 164 2.44 5.91 19.52
N PHE A 165 3.18 6.31 18.48
CA PHE A 165 4.31 5.57 17.94
C PHE A 165 5.46 5.39 18.96
N GLU A 166 5.77 6.42 19.76
CA GLU A 166 6.82 6.34 20.79
C GLU A 166 6.43 5.51 22.01
N ARG A 167 5.15 5.50 22.39
CA ARG A 167 4.68 4.74 23.57
C ARG A 167 4.46 3.26 23.32
N ALA A 168 4.15 2.88 22.09
CA ALA A 168 3.86 1.49 21.74
C ALA A 168 5.10 0.60 21.63
N PHE A 169 6.27 1.15 21.44
CA PHE A 169 7.52 0.38 21.40
C PHE A 169 7.81 -0.36 22.72
N THR A 170 7.28 0.14 23.85
CA THR A 170 7.51 -0.42 25.20
C THR A 170 6.52 -1.52 25.60
N LEU A 171 5.40 -1.71 24.89
CA LEU A 171 4.33 -2.63 25.29
C LEU A 171 4.20 -3.91 24.43
N MET A 172 5.15 -4.18 23.53
CA MET A 172 5.02 -5.13 22.43
C MET A 172 5.44 -6.58 22.69
N SER A 173 5.36 -7.11 23.88
CA SER A 173 5.81 -8.51 24.11
C SER A 173 4.72 -9.58 23.95
N SER A 174 3.46 -9.30 23.63
CA SER A 174 2.40 -10.30 23.78
C SER A 174 1.37 -10.50 22.65
N CYS A 175 1.43 -9.82 21.49
CA CYS A 175 0.44 -10.07 20.44
C CYS A 175 1.00 -10.04 19.02
N ALA A 176 0.90 -11.18 18.30
CA ALA A 176 1.45 -11.37 16.94
C ALA A 176 0.82 -10.46 15.86
N TYR A 177 -0.41 -10.01 16.07
CA TYR A 177 -1.17 -9.21 15.11
C TYR A 177 -0.77 -7.73 15.08
N THR A 178 -0.44 -7.16 16.24
CA THR A 178 0.09 -5.80 16.35
C THR A 178 1.47 -5.65 15.72
N ARG A 179 2.21 -6.74 15.61
CA ARG A 179 3.56 -6.79 15.00
C ARG A 179 3.56 -6.43 13.52
N SER A 180 2.51 -6.79 12.77
CA SER A 180 2.39 -6.50 11.32
C SER A 180 2.23 -5.00 11.02
N GLN A 181 1.46 -4.27 11.81
CA GLN A 181 1.24 -2.82 11.64
C GLN A 181 2.52 -2.02 11.90
N TYR A 182 3.28 -2.40 12.93
CA TYR A 182 4.53 -1.74 13.27
C TYR A 182 5.63 -2.05 12.27
N VAL A 183 5.67 -3.28 11.74
CA VAL A 183 6.59 -3.67 10.68
C VAL A 183 6.32 -2.83 9.42
N PHE A 184 5.05 -2.58 9.07
CA PHE A 184 4.70 -1.74 7.92
C PHE A 184 5.19 -0.30 8.10
N CYS A 185 4.88 0.35 9.22
CA CYS A 185 5.32 1.73 9.47
C CYS A 185 6.83 1.85 9.69
N ALA A 186 7.43 0.96 10.47
CA ALA A 186 8.87 0.95 10.71
C ALA A 186 9.66 0.60 9.44
N TRP A 187 9.10 -0.26 8.59
CA TRP A 187 9.70 -0.60 7.31
C TRP A 187 9.51 0.53 6.29
N LEU A 188 8.34 1.18 6.26
CA LEU A 188 8.08 2.33 5.42
C LEU A 188 9.10 3.45 5.74
N THR A 189 9.30 3.79 7.02
CA THR A 189 10.31 4.77 7.43
C THR A 189 11.73 4.35 7.06
N ARG A 190 12.07 3.07 7.17
CA ARG A 190 13.39 2.54 6.83
C ARG A 190 13.65 2.53 5.32
N SER A 191 12.65 2.18 4.50
CA SER A 191 12.75 2.22 3.03
C SER A 191 12.84 3.64 2.50
N ILE A 192 12.09 4.58 3.10
CA ILE A 192 12.15 6.01 2.79
C ILE A 192 13.54 6.57 3.12
N SER A 193 14.14 6.19 4.24
CA SER A 193 15.49 6.58 4.61
C SER A 193 16.55 6.11 3.60
N CYS A 194 16.33 4.97 2.95
CA CYS A 194 17.21 4.44 1.90
C CYS A 194 17.08 5.18 0.56
N CYS A 195 15.92 5.81 0.28
CA CYS A 195 15.69 6.62 -0.93
C CYS A 195 16.31 8.02 -0.85
N SER A 196 16.78 8.44 0.32
CA SER A 196 17.25 9.81 0.57
C SER A 196 18.77 9.97 0.59
N ASN A 197 19.51 8.91 0.25
CA ASN A 197 20.93 8.90 -0.05
C ASN A 197 21.18 8.65 -1.53
#